data_e9cf0c2716cde20797329c9a8503e91d
#
_entry.id   e9cf0c2716cde20797329c9a8503e91d
#
_cell.length_a   1.000
_cell.length_b   1.000
_cell.length_c   1.000
_cell.angle_alpha   90.00
_cell.angle_beta   90.00
_cell.angle_gamma   90.00
#
_symmetry.space_group_name_H-M   'P 1'
#
loop_
_entity.id
_entity.type
_entity.pdbx_description
1 polymer ?
#
loop_
_entity_poly.entity_id
_entity_poly.type
_entity_poly.pdbx_seq_one_letter_code
_entity_poly.pdbx_strand_id
1 'polypeptide(L)'
;MFGIYPKKFYICIDFIIVFVILTNVATKIQQILEANPSLNVLFGEWLASQGLDAKGQHSYMKSGWLNRLSRGVYALQGSTPTLYNAVSAYNTQLDKHCIVGAYTALELRGYSHYLSMGRPTAFLFTSKDDKLPAWMLQLEWDMGIKYMTTSFLGDDRKGVESLDVNGNILLVSSPERAILECLNLPDSSASLLDIYYIMESLTTLRPKLVQTLLEACTSQKVKRLFVYMAEKSGHSWFKALDIEKIQLGKSRYMVVPIGKYIAKYNLTIPKELAEYE
;
A
#
# COMPACT_ATOMS: atom_id res chain seq x y z
N MET A 1 -48.51 -24.67 -64.70
CA MET A 1 -47.55 -23.54 -64.46
C MET A 1 -46.97 -23.72 -63.10
N PHE A 2 -45.69 -24.10 -63.01
CA PHE A 2 -45.03 -24.52 -61.82
C PHE A 2 -44.41 -23.28 -61.16
N GLY A 3 -44.75 -23.00 -59.87
CA GLY A 3 -44.11 -21.99 -59.03
C GLY A 3 -42.88 -22.58 -58.30
N ILE A 4 -41.73 -22.06 -58.61
CA ILE A 4 -40.45 -22.39 -57.96
C ILE A 4 -40.34 -21.57 -56.67
N TYR A 5 -40.36 -22.25 -55.52
CA TYR A 5 -40.02 -21.63 -54.25
C TYR A 5 -38.52 -21.72 -54.02
N PRO A 6 -37.82 -20.63 -53.62
CA PRO A 6 -36.40 -20.68 -53.35
C PRO A 6 -36.12 -21.14 -51.91
N LYS A 7 -35.71 -22.39 -51.76
CA LYS A 7 -35.26 -23.05 -50.53
C LYS A 7 -33.87 -22.55 -50.01
N LYS A 8 -33.34 -21.47 -50.56
CA LYS A 8 -31.94 -21.04 -50.25
C LYS A 8 -31.79 -19.93 -49.20
N PHE A 9 -32.87 -19.35 -48.68
CA PHE A 9 -32.77 -18.21 -47.75
C PHE A 9 -32.74 -18.58 -46.27
N TYR A 10 -33.20 -19.74 -45.86
CA TYR A 10 -33.28 -20.13 -44.46
C TYR A 10 -31.93 -20.60 -43.86
N ILE A 11 -31.05 -21.19 -44.66
CA ILE A 11 -29.75 -21.70 -44.17
C ILE A 11 -28.78 -20.58 -43.83
N CYS A 12 -28.89 -19.39 -44.45
CA CYS A 12 -28.03 -18.25 -44.18
C CYS A 12 -28.38 -17.53 -42.87
N ILE A 13 -29.64 -17.51 -42.48
CA ILE A 13 -30.09 -16.81 -41.27
C ILE A 13 -29.68 -17.59 -40.01
N ASP A 14 -29.84 -18.91 -40.02
CA ASP A 14 -29.40 -19.75 -38.90
C ASP A 14 -27.89 -19.74 -38.72
N PHE A 15 -27.12 -19.72 -39.81
CA PHE A 15 -25.64 -19.63 -39.72
C PHE A 15 -25.15 -18.26 -39.23
N ILE A 16 -25.84 -17.17 -39.62
CA ILE A 16 -25.52 -15.82 -39.14
C ILE A 16 -25.93 -15.67 -37.67
N ILE A 17 -27.09 -16.19 -37.26
CA ILE A 17 -27.53 -16.15 -35.86
C ILE A 17 -26.60 -16.99 -34.99
N VAL A 18 -26.23 -18.20 -35.42
CA VAL A 18 -25.25 -19.04 -34.68
C VAL A 18 -23.88 -18.40 -34.65
N PHE A 19 -23.43 -17.77 -35.73
CA PHE A 19 -22.15 -17.04 -35.75
C PHE A 19 -22.18 -15.79 -34.86
N VAL A 20 -23.27 -15.02 -34.85
CA VAL A 20 -23.47 -13.87 -33.96
C VAL A 20 -23.59 -14.29 -32.49
N ILE A 21 -24.23 -15.43 -32.20
CA ILE A 21 -24.30 -15.99 -30.86
C ILE A 21 -22.92 -16.50 -30.40
N LEU A 22 -22.15 -17.13 -31.27
CA LEU A 22 -20.80 -17.63 -30.99
C LEU A 22 -19.77 -16.51 -30.85
N THR A 23 -19.98 -15.36 -31.51
CA THR A 23 -19.08 -14.17 -31.37
C THR A 23 -19.40 -13.30 -30.17
N ASN A 24 -20.54 -13.48 -29.51
CA ASN A 24 -20.96 -12.71 -28.34
C ASN A 24 -20.78 -13.44 -27.02
N VAL A 25 -20.21 -14.64 -26.98
CA VAL A 25 -19.84 -15.29 -25.72
C VAL A 25 -18.49 -14.72 -25.29
N ALA A 26 -18.52 -13.79 -24.35
CA ALA A 26 -17.29 -13.26 -23.73
C ALA A 26 -16.38 -14.41 -23.27
N THR A 27 -15.12 -14.37 -23.64
CA THR A 27 -14.15 -15.36 -23.19
C THR A 27 -14.05 -15.33 -21.66
N LYS A 28 -13.66 -16.44 -21.03
CA LYS A 28 -13.56 -16.51 -19.57
C LYS A 28 -12.72 -15.36 -18.98
N ILE A 29 -11.63 -14.99 -19.65
CA ILE A 29 -10.81 -13.86 -19.21
C ILE A 29 -11.53 -12.53 -19.35
N GLN A 30 -12.31 -12.32 -20.43
CA GLN A 30 -13.11 -11.10 -20.57
C GLN A 30 -14.14 -10.98 -19.45
N GLN A 31 -14.84 -12.06 -19.10
CA GLN A 31 -15.79 -12.07 -17.97
C GLN A 31 -15.10 -11.69 -16.64
N ILE A 32 -13.88 -12.22 -16.38
CA ILE A 32 -13.10 -11.90 -15.19
C ILE A 32 -12.73 -10.40 -15.17
N LEU A 33 -12.34 -9.84 -16.32
CA LEU A 33 -11.93 -8.44 -16.43
C LEU A 33 -13.13 -7.47 -16.38
N GLU A 34 -14.25 -7.81 -16.98
CA GLU A 34 -15.48 -7.02 -16.88
C GLU A 34 -15.98 -6.91 -15.45
N ALA A 35 -15.84 -7.99 -14.67
CA ALA A 35 -16.17 -8.00 -13.25
C ALA A 35 -15.13 -7.22 -12.39
N ASN A 36 -13.92 -6.98 -12.92
CA ASN A 36 -12.80 -6.37 -12.18
C ASN A 36 -11.98 -5.44 -13.10
N PRO A 37 -12.51 -4.29 -13.52
CA PRO A 37 -11.92 -3.46 -14.58
C PRO A 37 -10.59 -2.81 -14.23
N SER A 38 -10.23 -2.70 -12.95
CA SER A 38 -8.97 -2.11 -12.49
C SER A 38 -7.80 -3.11 -12.38
N LEU A 39 -8.04 -4.40 -12.67
CA LEU A 39 -7.00 -5.43 -12.55
C LEU A 39 -6.00 -5.37 -13.69
N ASN A 40 -4.74 -5.06 -13.37
CA ASN A 40 -3.62 -5.09 -14.30
C ASN A 40 -2.59 -6.18 -13.96
N VAL A 41 -2.59 -6.66 -12.71
CA VAL A 41 -1.77 -7.79 -12.24
C VAL A 41 -2.68 -8.91 -11.78
N LEU A 42 -2.40 -10.12 -12.23
CA LEU A 42 -3.23 -11.30 -12.02
C LEU A 42 -2.39 -12.44 -11.47
N PHE A 43 -2.77 -12.97 -10.30
CA PHE A 43 -2.15 -14.15 -9.73
C PHE A 43 -2.80 -15.42 -10.29
N GLY A 44 -1.98 -16.39 -10.70
CA GLY A 44 -2.45 -17.64 -11.27
C GLY A 44 -3.30 -18.47 -10.32
N GLU A 45 -3.02 -18.41 -9.03
CA GLU A 45 -3.81 -19.05 -7.98
C GLU A 45 -5.23 -18.44 -7.92
N TRP A 46 -5.31 -17.11 -7.95
CA TRP A 46 -6.58 -16.41 -7.99
C TRP A 46 -7.34 -16.68 -9.31
N LEU A 47 -6.64 -16.67 -10.46
CA LEU A 47 -7.25 -17.04 -11.75
C LEU A 47 -7.84 -18.44 -11.71
N ALA A 48 -7.17 -19.39 -11.07
CA ALA A 48 -7.68 -20.76 -10.90
C ALA A 48 -8.94 -20.78 -10.04
N SER A 49 -9.01 -19.98 -8.97
CA SER A 49 -10.23 -19.84 -8.15
C SER A 49 -11.39 -19.21 -8.92
N GLN A 50 -11.10 -18.37 -9.93
CA GLN A 50 -12.10 -17.82 -10.86
C GLN A 50 -12.48 -18.80 -11.99
N GLY A 51 -11.97 -20.04 -11.97
CA GLY A 51 -12.25 -21.07 -12.94
C GLY A 51 -11.37 -21.02 -14.19
N LEU A 52 -10.22 -20.34 -14.14
CA LEU A 52 -9.21 -20.34 -15.18
C LEU A 52 -7.98 -21.13 -14.70
N ASP A 53 -7.98 -22.42 -14.94
CA ASP A 53 -6.92 -23.34 -14.55
C ASP A 53 -5.57 -23.08 -15.27
N ALA A 54 -4.51 -23.79 -14.87
CA ALA A 54 -3.18 -23.61 -15.44
C ALA A 54 -3.12 -23.84 -16.96
N LYS A 55 -3.94 -24.74 -17.50
CA LYS A 55 -4.03 -25.01 -18.95
C LYS A 55 -4.67 -23.82 -19.66
N GLY A 56 -5.73 -23.26 -19.11
CA GLY A 56 -6.39 -22.05 -19.60
C GLY A 56 -5.45 -20.83 -19.54
N GLN A 57 -4.75 -20.62 -18.42
CA GLN A 57 -3.76 -19.56 -18.27
C GLN A 57 -2.66 -19.67 -19.35
N HIS A 58 -2.13 -20.87 -19.59
CA HIS A 58 -1.14 -21.10 -20.65
C HIS A 58 -1.68 -20.82 -22.05
N SER A 59 -2.94 -21.18 -22.32
CA SER A 59 -3.61 -20.86 -23.59
C SER A 59 -3.72 -19.35 -23.81
N TYR A 60 -4.11 -18.59 -22.78
CA TYR A 60 -4.20 -17.13 -22.86
C TYR A 60 -2.83 -16.44 -22.98
N MET A 61 -1.77 -17.01 -22.44
CA MET A 61 -0.41 -16.54 -22.73
C MET A 61 -0.04 -16.78 -24.21
N LYS A 62 -0.33 -17.95 -24.75
CA LYS A 62 -0.03 -18.26 -26.18
C LYS A 62 -0.83 -17.39 -27.15
N SER A 63 -2.07 -17.07 -26.82
CA SER A 63 -2.93 -16.20 -27.65
C SER A 63 -2.67 -14.70 -27.44
N GLY A 64 -1.69 -14.32 -26.59
CA GLY A 64 -1.31 -12.94 -26.38
C GLY A 64 -2.23 -12.11 -25.51
N TRP A 65 -3.14 -12.72 -24.73
CA TRP A 65 -3.95 -11.99 -23.75
C TRP A 65 -3.24 -11.72 -22.44
N LEU A 66 -2.32 -12.61 -22.06
CA LEU A 66 -1.55 -12.52 -20.83
C LEU A 66 -0.06 -12.47 -21.10
N ASN A 67 0.65 -11.56 -20.46
CA ASN A 67 2.10 -11.49 -20.39
C ASN A 67 2.56 -12.00 -19.03
N ARG A 68 3.57 -12.82 -19.00
CA ARG A 68 4.12 -13.34 -17.75
C ARG A 68 5.06 -12.33 -17.10
N LEU A 69 4.72 -11.88 -15.89
CA LEU A 69 5.60 -11.05 -15.05
C LEU A 69 6.57 -11.91 -14.23
N SER A 70 6.05 -13.02 -13.67
CA SER A 70 6.82 -13.99 -12.89
C SER A 70 6.13 -15.35 -12.94
N ARG A 71 6.68 -16.35 -12.27
CA ARG A 71 6.03 -17.66 -12.17
C ARG A 71 4.68 -17.54 -11.46
N GLY A 72 3.59 -17.85 -12.17
CA GLY A 72 2.23 -17.74 -11.64
C GLY A 72 1.74 -16.31 -11.45
N VAL A 73 2.36 -15.32 -12.10
CA VAL A 73 1.93 -13.92 -12.06
C VAL A 73 1.93 -13.36 -13.48
N TYR A 74 0.86 -12.72 -13.83
CA TYR A 74 0.59 -12.24 -15.18
C TYR A 74 0.17 -10.77 -15.18
N ALA A 75 0.41 -10.10 -16.30
CA ALA A 75 -0.18 -8.83 -16.67
C ALA A 75 -1.05 -8.99 -17.89
N LEU A 76 -1.99 -8.08 -18.10
CA LEU A 76 -2.76 -8.02 -19.34
C LEU A 76 -1.84 -7.56 -20.49
N GLN A 77 -2.08 -8.11 -21.67
CA GLN A 77 -1.38 -7.65 -22.88
C GLN A 77 -1.65 -6.15 -23.11
N GLY A 78 -0.59 -5.40 -23.41
CA GLY A 78 -0.67 -3.96 -23.64
C GLY A 78 -0.83 -3.09 -22.38
N SER A 79 -0.95 -3.67 -21.18
CA SER A 79 -0.92 -2.92 -19.94
C SER A 79 0.52 -2.71 -19.46
N THR A 80 0.76 -1.60 -18.77
CA THR A 80 2.00 -1.33 -18.02
C THR A 80 1.66 -1.31 -16.54
N PRO A 81 1.78 -2.46 -15.84
CA PRO A 81 1.41 -2.54 -14.44
C PRO A 81 2.31 -1.63 -13.57
N THR A 82 1.70 -0.91 -12.65
CA THR A 82 2.39 -0.12 -11.62
C THR A 82 2.63 -0.93 -10.36
N LEU A 83 3.45 -0.41 -9.45
CA LEU A 83 3.63 -1.00 -8.13
C LEU A 83 2.29 -1.09 -7.38
N TYR A 84 1.45 -0.07 -7.47
CA TYR A 84 0.14 -0.07 -6.80
C TYR A 84 -0.83 -1.12 -7.36
N ASN A 85 -0.78 -1.40 -8.67
CA ASN A 85 -1.51 -2.54 -9.22
C ASN A 85 -1.06 -3.86 -8.59
N ALA A 86 0.25 -4.05 -8.42
CA ALA A 86 0.79 -5.28 -7.83
C ALA A 86 0.45 -5.42 -6.34
N VAL A 87 0.54 -4.32 -5.56
CA VAL A 87 0.17 -4.30 -4.13
C VAL A 87 -1.33 -4.54 -3.95
N SER A 88 -2.18 -3.87 -4.73
CA SER A 88 -3.62 -4.08 -4.69
C SER A 88 -3.99 -5.52 -5.02
N ALA A 89 -3.43 -6.07 -6.11
CA ALA A 89 -3.66 -7.46 -6.51
C ALA A 89 -3.17 -8.46 -5.42
N TYR A 90 -1.99 -8.22 -4.83
CA TYR A 90 -1.46 -9.04 -3.75
C TYR A 90 -2.41 -9.09 -2.55
N ASN A 91 -2.94 -7.94 -2.14
CA ASN A 91 -3.87 -7.85 -1.02
C ASN A 91 -5.23 -8.48 -1.35
N THR A 92 -5.82 -8.16 -2.51
CA THR A 92 -7.20 -8.53 -2.83
C THR A 92 -7.34 -9.95 -3.38
N GLN A 93 -6.36 -10.42 -4.16
CA GLN A 93 -6.43 -11.73 -4.79
C GLN A 93 -5.88 -12.85 -3.91
N LEU A 94 -4.91 -12.55 -3.02
CA LEU A 94 -4.27 -13.54 -2.16
C LEU A 94 -4.63 -13.39 -0.67
N ASP A 95 -5.55 -12.48 -0.35
CA ASP A 95 -5.95 -12.17 1.05
C ASP A 95 -4.73 -11.84 1.94
N LYS A 96 -3.85 -10.97 1.41
CA LYS A 96 -2.62 -10.54 2.06
C LYS A 96 -2.71 -9.11 2.58
N HIS A 97 -1.76 -8.72 3.46
CA HIS A 97 -1.78 -7.42 4.12
C HIS A 97 -0.46 -6.68 3.89
N CYS A 98 -0.25 -6.19 2.65
CA CYS A 98 0.79 -5.23 2.35
C CYS A 98 0.23 -3.81 2.53
N ILE A 99 0.80 -3.06 3.46
CA ILE A 99 0.36 -1.72 3.85
C ILE A 99 1.30 -0.69 3.23
N VAL A 100 0.73 0.30 2.56
CA VAL A 100 1.44 1.52 2.16
C VAL A 100 1.51 2.43 3.38
N GLY A 101 2.71 2.71 3.87
CA GLY A 101 2.90 3.40 5.14
C GLY A 101 3.89 4.55 5.08
N ALA A 102 4.25 5.05 6.26
CA ALA A 102 5.22 6.12 6.49
C ALA A 102 4.99 7.34 5.57
N TYR A 103 6.04 7.86 4.94
CA TYR A 103 5.97 9.03 4.06
C TYR A 103 4.98 8.86 2.92
N THR A 104 4.92 7.69 2.29
CA THR A 104 3.99 7.45 1.17
C THR A 104 2.54 7.57 1.61
N ALA A 105 2.18 7.07 2.79
CA ALA A 105 0.83 7.20 3.33
C ALA A 105 0.48 8.67 3.63
N LEU A 106 1.43 9.45 4.12
CA LEU A 106 1.27 10.88 4.39
C LEU A 106 1.14 11.67 3.09
N GLU A 107 1.96 11.37 2.08
CA GLU A 107 1.88 11.98 0.74
C GLU A 107 0.53 11.73 0.07
N LEU A 108 0.04 10.49 0.09
CA LEU A 108 -1.28 10.14 -0.47
C LEU A 108 -2.44 10.90 0.20
N ARG A 109 -2.21 11.46 1.41
CA ARG A 109 -3.18 12.25 2.17
C ARG A 109 -2.90 13.75 2.15
N GLY A 110 -1.90 14.19 1.38
CA GLY A 110 -1.56 15.61 1.21
C GLY A 110 -0.71 16.22 2.33
N TYR A 111 -0.09 15.40 3.19
CA TYR A 111 0.81 15.86 4.26
C TYR A 111 2.29 15.90 3.86
N SER A 112 2.61 15.97 2.58
CA SER A 112 4.01 16.06 2.15
C SER A 112 4.53 17.48 2.22
N HIS A 113 5.65 17.70 2.93
CA HIS A 113 6.38 18.97 2.96
C HIS A 113 7.47 19.08 1.88
N TYR A 114 7.90 17.96 1.32
CA TYR A 114 8.94 17.91 0.29
C TYR A 114 8.53 17.04 -0.87
N LEU A 115 8.45 17.64 -2.05
CA LEU A 115 8.53 16.89 -3.31
C LEU A 115 9.92 16.24 -3.32
N SER A 116 9.97 14.94 -3.21
CA SER A 116 11.20 14.18 -3.38
C SER A 116 11.81 14.55 -4.74
N MET A 117 12.96 15.23 -4.74
CA MET A 117 13.72 15.47 -5.97
C MET A 117 14.34 14.13 -6.41
N GLY A 118 13.60 13.37 -7.22
CA GLY A 118 14.04 12.08 -7.70
C GLY A 118 12.90 11.11 -7.99
N ARG A 119 13.24 9.84 -8.20
CA ARG A 119 12.27 8.78 -8.42
C ARG A 119 11.40 8.59 -7.17
N PRO A 120 10.06 8.63 -7.28
CA PRO A 120 9.18 8.38 -6.15
C PRO A 120 9.50 7.04 -5.48
N THR A 121 9.34 6.96 -4.18
CA THR A 121 9.64 5.75 -3.40
C THR A 121 8.44 5.38 -2.53
N ALA A 122 7.94 4.16 -2.70
CA ALA A 122 6.88 3.60 -1.86
C ALA A 122 7.47 2.93 -0.62
N PHE A 123 6.94 3.27 0.55
CA PHE A 123 7.21 2.59 1.81
C PHE A 123 6.15 1.53 2.04
N LEU A 124 6.56 0.26 2.01
CA LEU A 124 5.69 -0.89 2.12
C LEU A 124 5.99 -1.67 3.41
N PHE A 125 4.93 -2.04 4.12
CA PHE A 125 5.01 -2.77 5.38
C PHE A 125 4.19 -4.04 5.31
N THR A 126 4.72 -5.13 5.88
CA THR A 126 3.97 -6.35 6.13
C THR A 126 4.27 -6.88 7.52
N SER A 127 3.45 -7.80 8.02
CA SER A 127 3.81 -8.62 9.17
C SER A 127 4.98 -9.56 8.83
N LYS A 128 5.54 -10.20 9.84
CA LYS A 128 6.62 -11.19 9.64
C LYS A 128 6.15 -12.45 8.89
N ASP A 129 4.85 -12.75 9.00
CA ASP A 129 4.25 -13.94 8.42
C ASP A 129 3.80 -13.70 6.96
N ASP A 130 3.66 -12.45 6.55
CA ASP A 130 3.09 -12.03 5.27
C ASP A 130 4.11 -11.28 4.40
N LYS A 131 5.23 -11.96 4.08
CA LYS A 131 6.34 -11.34 3.33
C LYS A 131 5.99 -11.14 1.86
N LEU A 132 6.39 -9.99 1.32
CA LEU A 132 6.29 -9.74 -0.12
C LEU A 132 7.07 -10.77 -0.94
N PRO A 133 6.52 -11.26 -2.05
CA PRO A 133 7.22 -12.15 -2.96
C PRO A 133 8.47 -11.46 -3.56
N ALA A 134 9.55 -12.23 -3.73
CA ALA A 134 10.82 -11.70 -4.25
C ALA A 134 10.69 -11.02 -5.61
N TRP A 135 9.84 -11.54 -6.49
CA TRP A 135 9.61 -10.96 -7.81
C TRP A 135 9.08 -9.51 -7.73
N MET A 136 8.23 -9.20 -6.74
CA MET A 136 7.69 -7.84 -6.56
C MET A 136 8.78 -6.85 -6.16
N LEU A 137 9.79 -7.30 -5.43
CA LEU A 137 10.93 -6.47 -5.01
C LEU A 137 12.02 -6.36 -6.11
N GLN A 138 12.05 -7.28 -7.07
CA GLN A 138 13.07 -7.36 -8.11
C GLN A 138 12.66 -6.71 -9.43
N LEU A 139 11.36 -6.63 -9.71
CA LEU A 139 10.86 -5.96 -10.91
C LEU A 139 11.11 -4.46 -10.84
N GLU A 140 11.37 -3.89 -12.01
CA GLU A 140 11.47 -2.44 -12.17
C GLU A 140 10.06 -1.85 -12.31
N TRP A 141 9.65 -1.09 -11.28
CA TRP A 141 8.34 -0.42 -11.22
C TRP A 141 8.47 1.06 -11.60
N ASP A 142 7.34 1.75 -11.68
CA ASP A 142 7.22 3.21 -11.83
C ASP A 142 7.85 3.98 -10.64
N MET A 143 8.02 3.35 -9.49
CA MET A 143 8.62 3.92 -8.28
C MET A 143 9.59 2.95 -7.61
N GLY A 144 10.47 3.47 -6.75
CA GLY A 144 11.33 2.68 -5.88
C GLY A 144 10.55 2.04 -4.73
N ILE A 145 11.12 1.01 -4.10
CA ILE A 145 10.51 0.32 -2.95
C ILE A 145 11.44 0.39 -1.75
N LYS A 146 10.91 0.84 -0.62
CA LYS A 146 11.46 0.62 0.72
C LYS A 146 10.53 -0.32 1.47
N TYR A 147 10.94 -1.58 1.61
CA TYR A 147 10.13 -2.65 2.19
C TYR A 147 10.63 -3.05 3.58
N MET A 148 9.71 -3.16 4.53
CA MET A 148 10.01 -3.56 5.90
C MET A 148 8.95 -4.53 6.45
N THR A 149 9.42 -5.54 7.18
CA THR A 149 8.55 -6.35 8.02
C THR A 149 8.61 -5.82 9.45
N THR A 150 7.46 -5.58 10.07
CA THR A 150 7.43 -4.97 11.39
C THR A 150 6.23 -5.42 12.22
N SER A 151 6.39 -5.40 13.53
CA SER A 151 5.32 -5.66 14.51
C SER A 151 5.37 -4.66 15.68
N PHE A 152 6.07 -3.53 15.50
CA PHE A 152 6.32 -2.58 16.60
C PHE A 152 5.06 -1.87 17.13
N LEU A 153 3.97 -1.85 16.35
CA LEU A 153 2.67 -1.29 16.75
C LEU A 153 1.67 -2.36 17.25
N GLY A 154 2.14 -3.61 17.44
CA GLY A 154 1.30 -4.72 17.86
C GLY A 154 0.36 -5.19 16.76
N ASP A 155 -0.93 -4.84 16.85
CA ASP A 155 -1.93 -5.18 15.83
C ASP A 155 -1.61 -4.47 14.51
N ASP A 156 -1.41 -5.24 13.45
CA ASP A 156 -1.04 -4.75 12.12
C ASP A 156 -2.19 -4.02 11.40
N ARG A 157 -3.43 -4.21 11.82
CA ARG A 157 -4.62 -3.56 11.25
C ARG A 157 -4.99 -2.22 11.89
N LYS A 158 -4.50 -1.96 13.11
CA LYS A 158 -4.85 -0.75 13.84
C LYS A 158 -4.28 0.50 13.16
N GLY A 159 -5.14 1.45 12.80
CA GLY A 159 -4.75 2.64 12.05
C GLY A 159 -4.44 2.36 10.58
N VAL A 160 -4.98 1.28 9.99
CA VAL A 160 -4.93 1.00 8.55
C VAL A 160 -6.32 1.21 7.95
N GLU A 161 -6.37 1.87 6.83
CA GLU A 161 -7.60 2.24 6.12
C GLU A 161 -7.47 1.87 4.64
N SER A 162 -8.59 1.53 4.00
CA SER A 162 -8.63 1.33 2.55
C SER A 162 -8.70 2.68 1.84
N LEU A 163 -7.86 2.86 0.82
CA LEU A 163 -7.82 4.07 0.00
C LEU A 163 -7.80 3.67 -1.47
N ASP A 164 -8.68 4.28 -2.26
CA ASP A 164 -8.61 4.17 -3.73
C ASP A 164 -7.57 5.14 -4.27
N VAL A 165 -6.57 4.60 -4.95
CA VAL A 165 -5.52 5.36 -5.63
C VAL A 165 -5.52 4.96 -7.10
N ASN A 166 -6.11 5.80 -7.94
CA ASN A 166 -6.22 5.56 -9.40
C ASN A 166 -6.87 4.21 -9.74
N GLY A 167 -7.95 3.85 -9.05
CA GLY A 167 -8.67 2.58 -9.23
C GLY A 167 -8.04 1.39 -8.51
N ASN A 168 -6.99 1.58 -7.74
CA ASN A 168 -6.37 0.53 -6.93
C ASN A 168 -6.79 0.68 -5.47
N ILE A 169 -7.44 -0.32 -4.92
CA ILE A 169 -7.73 -0.36 -3.48
C ILE A 169 -6.47 -0.78 -2.74
N LEU A 170 -5.90 0.16 -2.00
CA LEU A 170 -4.70 -0.04 -1.20
C LEU A 170 -5.03 -0.03 0.30
N LEU A 171 -4.32 -0.81 1.08
CA LEU A 171 -4.26 -0.67 2.53
C LEU A 171 -3.23 0.41 2.84
N VAL A 172 -3.67 1.51 3.47
CA VAL A 172 -2.84 2.69 3.71
C VAL A 172 -2.87 3.05 5.19
N SER A 173 -1.71 3.34 5.76
CA SER A 173 -1.61 3.82 7.14
C SER A 173 -2.35 5.15 7.31
N SER A 174 -3.12 5.27 8.39
CA SER A 174 -3.68 6.57 8.80
C SER A 174 -2.56 7.55 9.18
N PRO A 175 -2.79 8.86 9.22
CA PRO A 175 -1.77 9.82 9.60
C PRO A 175 -1.14 9.54 10.96
N GLU A 176 -1.94 9.08 11.94
CA GLU A 176 -1.50 8.72 13.28
C GLU A 176 -0.50 7.56 13.27
N ARG A 177 -0.77 6.54 12.43
CA ARG A 177 0.11 5.38 12.26
C ARG A 177 1.33 5.74 11.42
N ALA A 178 1.14 6.44 10.31
CA ALA A 178 2.18 6.77 9.34
C ALA A 178 3.32 7.60 9.97
N ILE A 179 2.99 8.57 10.84
CA ILE A 179 4.04 9.36 11.52
C ILE A 179 4.84 8.51 12.50
N LEU A 180 4.23 7.54 13.19
CA LEU A 180 4.97 6.58 14.04
C LEU A 180 5.86 5.67 13.20
N GLU A 181 5.41 5.26 12.02
CA GLU A 181 6.20 4.48 11.07
C GLU A 181 7.41 5.29 10.56
N CYS A 182 7.23 6.60 10.24
CA CYS A 182 8.35 7.48 9.88
C CYS A 182 9.40 7.55 10.99
N LEU A 183 8.99 7.69 12.24
CA LEU A 183 9.89 7.72 13.40
C LEU A 183 10.60 6.37 13.66
N ASN A 184 10.04 5.27 13.18
CA ASN A 184 10.61 3.93 13.31
C ASN A 184 11.58 3.58 12.17
N LEU A 185 11.65 4.38 11.12
CA LEU A 185 12.58 4.14 10.02
C LEU A 185 14.04 4.17 10.50
N PRO A 186 14.94 3.47 9.80
CA PRO A 186 16.39 3.63 10.04
C PRO A 186 16.82 5.09 9.88
N ASP A 187 17.77 5.54 10.71
CA ASP A 187 18.20 6.95 10.80
C ASP A 187 18.76 7.53 9.46
N SER A 188 19.16 6.67 8.53
CA SER A 188 19.58 7.05 7.17
C SER A 188 18.42 7.42 6.23
N SER A 189 17.17 7.22 6.62
CA SER A 189 16.01 7.33 5.73
C SER A 189 15.40 8.72 5.68
N ALA A 190 15.57 9.56 6.72
CA ALA A 190 15.11 10.95 6.78
C ALA A 190 15.71 11.70 7.97
N SER A 191 15.78 13.02 7.84
CA SER A 191 16.08 13.90 8.95
C SER A 191 14.94 13.92 9.98
N LEU A 192 15.26 13.93 11.28
CA LEU A 192 14.24 14.11 12.32
C LEU A 192 13.56 15.49 12.23
N LEU A 193 14.25 16.47 11.68
CA LEU A 193 13.68 17.79 11.44
C LEU A 193 12.62 17.75 10.35
N ASP A 194 12.82 16.97 9.28
CA ASP A 194 11.80 16.78 8.22
C ASP A 194 10.55 16.08 8.79
N ILE A 195 10.74 15.08 9.67
CA ILE A 195 9.61 14.44 10.36
C ILE A 195 8.89 15.44 11.26
N TYR A 196 9.62 16.36 11.88
CA TYR A 196 9.03 17.39 12.73
C TYR A 196 8.18 18.39 11.90
N TYR A 197 8.63 18.80 10.71
CA TYR A 197 7.82 19.64 9.82
C TYR A 197 6.50 18.94 9.41
N ILE A 198 6.56 17.63 9.18
CA ILE A 198 5.33 16.86 8.96
C ILE A 198 4.45 16.88 10.21
N MET A 199 5.04 16.66 11.41
CA MET A 199 4.30 16.71 12.68
C MET A 199 3.56 18.03 12.86
N GLU A 200 4.18 19.17 12.52
CA GLU A 200 3.55 20.50 12.58
C GLU A 200 2.30 20.61 11.66
N SER A 201 2.29 19.90 10.54
CA SER A 201 1.13 19.88 9.63
C SER A 201 -0.01 18.99 10.13
N LEU A 202 0.24 18.06 11.06
CA LEU A 202 -0.73 17.06 11.55
C LEU A 202 -1.65 17.65 12.64
N THR A 203 -2.41 18.69 12.29
CA THR A 203 -3.27 19.46 13.22
C THR A 203 -4.52 18.72 13.68
N THR A 204 -4.92 17.63 12.99
CA THR A 204 -6.24 16.97 13.14
C THR A 204 -6.15 15.49 13.48
N LEU A 205 -5.06 15.03 14.13
CA LEU A 205 -4.95 13.64 14.55
C LEU A 205 -6.04 13.24 15.54
N ARG A 206 -6.51 12.00 15.46
CA ARG A 206 -7.52 11.41 16.36
C ARG A 206 -6.85 10.98 17.68
N PRO A 207 -7.08 11.67 18.81
CA PRO A 207 -6.33 11.40 20.06
C PRO A 207 -6.48 9.97 20.56
N LYS A 208 -7.69 9.39 20.45
CA LYS A 208 -7.95 8.02 20.88
C LYS A 208 -7.13 7.00 20.09
N LEU A 209 -6.97 7.21 18.78
CA LEU A 209 -6.17 6.32 17.94
C LEU A 209 -4.68 6.49 18.24
N VAL A 210 -4.20 7.74 18.35
CA VAL A 210 -2.82 8.05 18.77
C VAL A 210 -2.49 7.36 20.10
N GLN A 211 -3.35 7.51 21.12
CA GLN A 211 -3.18 6.88 22.42
C GLN A 211 -3.04 5.36 22.30
N THR A 212 -3.96 4.74 21.58
CA THR A 212 -3.96 3.28 21.39
C THR A 212 -2.70 2.78 20.68
N LEU A 213 -2.24 3.50 19.64
CA LEU A 213 -1.03 3.15 18.90
C LEU A 213 0.23 3.32 19.76
N LEU A 214 0.31 4.40 20.56
CA LEU A 214 1.43 4.64 21.46
C LEU A 214 1.50 3.61 22.59
N GLU A 215 0.38 3.21 23.16
CA GLU A 215 0.32 2.16 24.18
C GLU A 215 0.80 0.82 23.63
N ALA A 216 0.35 0.45 22.41
CA ALA A 216 0.76 -0.77 21.74
C ALA A 216 2.21 -0.73 21.22
N CYS A 217 2.77 0.46 20.99
CA CYS A 217 4.10 0.62 20.43
C CYS A 217 5.18 0.02 21.36
N THR A 218 6.03 -0.85 20.82
CA THR A 218 7.14 -1.45 21.57
C THR A 218 8.44 -0.67 21.52
N SER A 219 8.55 0.34 20.61
CA SER A 219 9.75 1.15 20.39
C SER A 219 9.79 2.34 21.33
N GLN A 220 10.71 2.35 22.28
CA GLN A 220 10.95 3.48 23.18
C GLN A 220 11.43 4.74 22.42
N LYS A 221 12.22 4.57 21.36
CA LYS A 221 12.63 5.64 20.44
C LYS A 221 11.40 6.38 19.89
N VAL A 222 10.51 5.60 19.27
CA VAL A 222 9.31 6.14 18.61
C VAL A 222 8.40 6.86 19.60
N LYS A 223 8.10 6.23 20.74
CA LYS A 223 7.24 6.82 21.78
C LYS A 223 7.76 8.20 22.23
N ARG A 224 9.04 8.26 22.57
CA ARG A 224 9.65 9.50 23.11
C ARG A 224 9.76 10.59 22.06
N LEU A 225 10.18 10.26 20.84
CA LEU A 225 10.25 11.22 19.74
C LEU A 225 8.87 11.76 19.42
N PHE A 226 7.87 10.90 19.32
CA PHE A 226 6.50 11.31 19.03
C PHE A 226 5.97 12.28 20.10
N VAL A 227 6.05 11.91 21.38
CA VAL A 227 5.53 12.74 22.47
C VAL A 227 6.28 14.08 22.54
N TYR A 228 7.62 14.06 22.36
CA TYR A 228 8.41 15.28 22.31
C TYR A 228 7.99 16.21 21.17
N MET A 229 7.90 15.67 19.94
CA MET A 229 7.53 16.46 18.75
C MET A 229 6.10 16.98 18.83
N ALA A 230 5.17 16.16 19.29
CA ALA A 230 3.76 16.52 19.44
C ALA A 230 3.54 17.60 20.50
N GLU A 231 4.26 17.55 21.62
CA GLU A 231 4.22 18.63 22.62
C GLU A 231 4.82 19.93 22.07
N LYS A 232 5.97 19.85 21.39
CA LYS A 232 6.66 20.99 20.78
C LYS A 232 5.81 21.67 19.71
N SER A 233 5.06 20.91 18.90
CA SER A 233 4.14 21.44 17.88
C SER A 233 2.90 22.15 18.47
N GLY A 234 2.58 21.95 19.74
CA GLY A 234 1.51 22.65 20.44
C GLY A 234 0.09 22.34 19.99
N HIS A 235 -0.13 21.23 19.30
CA HIS A 235 -1.45 20.84 18.78
C HIS A 235 -2.48 20.60 19.89
N SER A 236 -3.74 20.99 19.64
CA SER A 236 -4.84 20.85 20.60
C SER A 236 -5.12 19.40 20.98
N TRP A 237 -4.99 18.47 20.01
CA TRP A 237 -5.23 17.04 20.24
C TRP A 237 -4.23 16.41 21.22
N PHE A 238 -3.03 16.96 21.36
CA PHE A 238 -2.01 16.47 22.30
C PHE A 238 -2.49 16.52 23.75
N LYS A 239 -3.25 17.55 24.12
CA LYS A 239 -3.81 17.72 25.48
C LYS A 239 -4.79 16.61 25.88
N ALA A 240 -5.35 15.89 24.92
CA ALA A 240 -6.26 14.77 25.14
C ALA A 240 -5.54 13.42 25.34
N LEU A 241 -4.21 13.39 25.26
CA LEU A 241 -3.43 12.19 25.49
C LEU A 241 -3.13 12.02 26.99
N ASP A 242 -3.21 10.77 27.44
CA ASP A 242 -2.80 10.33 28.76
C ASP A 242 -1.34 9.85 28.68
N ILE A 243 -0.39 10.77 28.92
CA ILE A 243 1.05 10.48 28.80
C ILE A 243 1.53 9.48 29.84
N GLU A 244 0.87 9.40 31.01
CA GLU A 244 1.25 8.47 32.09
C GLU A 244 1.04 7.01 31.68
N LYS A 245 0.04 6.74 30.86
CA LYS A 245 -0.23 5.40 30.31
C LYS A 245 0.77 5.01 29.22
N ILE A 246 1.44 5.97 28.60
CA ILE A 246 2.45 5.71 27.58
C ILE A 246 3.76 5.34 28.28
N GLN A 247 4.12 4.07 28.25
CA GLN A 247 5.35 3.57 28.86
C GLN A 247 6.60 4.08 28.11
N LEU A 248 7.12 5.24 28.50
CA LEU A 248 8.30 5.86 27.87
C LEU A 248 9.63 5.22 28.27
N GLY A 249 9.64 4.35 29.29
CA GLY A 249 10.85 3.76 29.86
C GLY A 249 11.61 4.74 30.77
N LYS A 250 12.57 4.20 31.53
CA LYS A 250 13.34 4.97 32.53
C LYS A 250 14.77 5.32 32.09
N SER A 251 15.37 4.51 31.22
CA SER A 251 16.77 4.71 30.77
C SER A 251 16.88 5.85 29.76
N ARG A 252 18.02 6.54 29.74
CA ARG A 252 18.33 7.54 28.70
C ARG A 252 18.38 6.89 27.33
N TYR A 253 17.76 7.53 26.33
CA TYR A 253 17.83 7.13 24.94
C TYR A 253 18.56 8.20 24.12
N MET A 254 19.58 7.80 23.40
CA MET A 254 20.34 8.68 22.51
C MET A 254 19.98 8.34 21.05
N VAL A 255 19.33 9.28 20.38
CA VAL A 255 19.04 9.15 18.92
C VAL A 255 20.30 9.48 18.13
N VAL A 256 21.09 10.46 18.63
CA VAL A 256 22.37 10.84 18.06
C VAL A 256 23.44 10.84 19.16
N PRO A 257 24.70 10.53 18.82
CA PRO A 257 25.80 10.53 19.79
C PRO A 257 26.06 11.93 20.39
N ILE A 258 25.95 12.99 19.58
CA ILE A 258 26.17 14.38 19.96
C ILE A 258 24.89 15.17 19.67
N GLY A 259 24.24 15.69 20.71
CA GLY A 259 22.98 16.40 20.57
C GLY A 259 22.56 17.09 21.87
N LYS A 260 21.34 17.62 21.90
CA LYS A 260 20.73 18.24 23.09
C LYS A 260 19.94 17.20 23.89
N TYR A 261 20.21 17.13 25.19
CA TYR A 261 19.48 16.26 26.10
C TYR A 261 18.17 16.91 26.56
N ILE A 262 17.07 16.25 26.39
CA ILE A 262 15.73 16.65 26.82
C ILE A 262 15.36 15.82 28.06
N ALA A 263 15.55 16.41 29.24
CA ALA A 263 15.40 15.71 30.53
C ALA A 263 13.99 15.12 30.72
N LYS A 264 12.95 15.87 30.35
CA LYS A 264 11.53 15.43 30.47
C LYS A 264 11.26 14.08 29.85
N TYR A 265 11.92 13.75 28.72
CA TYR A 265 11.72 12.52 27.97
C TYR A 265 12.91 11.55 28.03
N ASN A 266 13.94 11.88 28.80
CA ASN A 266 15.20 11.10 28.84
C ASN A 266 15.75 10.83 27.41
N LEU A 267 15.74 11.85 26.54
CA LEU A 267 15.99 11.74 25.12
C LEU A 267 17.13 12.69 24.70
N THR A 268 18.11 12.19 23.94
CA THR A 268 19.11 13.03 23.28
C THR A 268 18.81 13.10 21.79
N ILE A 269 18.60 14.30 21.26
CA ILE A 269 18.19 14.57 19.88
C ILE A 269 19.16 15.49 19.16
N PRO A 270 19.17 15.58 17.82
CA PRO A 270 19.94 16.57 17.08
C PRO A 270 19.69 18.00 17.58
N LYS A 271 20.72 18.81 17.57
CA LYS A 271 20.62 20.22 18.02
C LYS A 271 19.64 21.00 17.14
N GLU A 272 19.68 20.78 15.83
CA GLU A 272 18.79 21.44 14.88
C GLU A 272 17.32 21.26 15.24
N LEU A 273 16.91 20.05 15.61
CA LEU A 273 15.53 19.77 16.04
C LEU A 273 15.21 20.42 17.39
N ALA A 274 16.18 20.49 18.31
CA ALA A 274 15.98 21.05 19.63
C ALA A 274 15.90 22.59 19.65
N GLU A 275 16.62 23.25 18.74
CA GLU A 275 16.78 24.70 18.62
C GLU A 275 15.84 25.32 17.57
N TYR A 276 15.20 24.51 16.76
CA TYR A 276 14.16 24.97 15.84
C TYR A 276 12.99 25.56 16.63
N GLU A 277 12.56 26.77 16.30
CA GLU A 277 11.48 27.55 16.95
C GLU A 277 10.17 27.45 16.13
#